data_e117bcf432f867954c3875a0c0bce0bc
#
_entry.id   e117bcf432f867954c3875a0c0bce0bc
#
_cell.length_a   1.000
_cell.length_b   1.000
_cell.length_c   1.000
_cell.angle_alpha   90.00
_cell.angle_beta   90.00
_cell.angle_gamma   90.00
#
_symmetry.space_group_name_H-M   'P 1'
#
loop_
_entity.id
_entity.type
_entity.pdbx_description
1 polymer ?
#
loop_
_entity_poly.entity_id
_entity_poly.type
_entity_poly.pdbx_seq_one_letter_code
_entity_poly.pdbx_strand_id
1 'polypeptide(L)'
;MKTVAEMLEEVKNYYNLNDTLLAVELGIKSTGNITQWRKGETKPSKDRYIKLKAMYDEVMSLKNRAKEVVQEELFYGCRKPYEVGIPKVGTVFYYMHHNGGVEKVVYKENIDQELFMNAYLSGNLHNTEEEAKQKLREDKLLFKIKKWVEEQQGDWKPNWRDTYQLKRSIYYNYKDNTLCQINDFDCTYISKMPILKTSEILEQFIEEFGEEIKEVLFKC
;
A
#
# COMPACT_ATOMS: atom_id res chain seq x y z
N MET A 1 37.31 -17.22 0.68
CA MET A 1 37.73 -16.62 -0.59
C MET A 1 37.17 -17.46 -1.71
N LYS A 2 36.48 -16.87 -2.70
CA LYS A 2 35.88 -17.63 -3.81
C LYS A 2 36.96 -18.14 -4.77
N THR A 3 36.76 -19.32 -5.32
CA THR A 3 37.62 -19.90 -6.33
C THR A 3 37.45 -19.24 -7.69
N VAL A 4 38.41 -19.38 -8.60
CA VAL A 4 38.30 -18.86 -9.98
C VAL A 4 37.11 -19.49 -10.70
N ALA A 5 36.82 -20.78 -10.46
CA ALA A 5 35.68 -21.49 -11.02
C ALA A 5 34.34 -20.87 -10.56
N GLU A 6 34.21 -20.60 -9.27
CA GLU A 6 33.01 -19.95 -8.72
C GLU A 6 32.81 -18.52 -9.27
N MET A 7 33.88 -17.74 -9.42
CA MET A 7 33.81 -16.41 -10.01
C MET A 7 33.37 -16.44 -11.48
N LEU A 8 33.91 -17.39 -12.26
CA LEU A 8 33.52 -17.58 -13.67
C LEU A 8 32.03 -17.91 -13.80
N GLU A 9 31.52 -18.83 -12.98
CA GLU A 9 30.11 -19.23 -13.03
C GLU A 9 29.17 -18.09 -12.59
N GLU A 10 29.53 -17.35 -11.56
CA GLU A 10 28.73 -16.21 -11.09
C GLU A 10 28.62 -15.10 -12.14
N VAL A 11 29.76 -14.74 -12.78
CA VAL A 11 29.81 -13.73 -13.84
C VAL A 11 29.05 -14.20 -15.09
N LYS A 12 29.29 -15.46 -15.52
CA LYS A 12 28.61 -16.07 -16.65
C LYS A 12 27.09 -16.07 -16.50
N ASN A 13 26.61 -16.54 -15.35
CA ASN A 13 25.17 -16.63 -15.07
C ASN A 13 24.52 -15.25 -14.97
N TYR A 14 25.18 -14.29 -14.36
CA TYR A 14 24.61 -12.95 -14.18
C TYR A 14 24.43 -12.21 -15.50
N TYR A 15 25.46 -12.23 -16.38
CA TYR A 15 25.41 -11.57 -17.68
C TYR A 15 24.84 -12.45 -18.81
N ASN A 16 24.38 -13.66 -18.49
CA ASN A 16 23.89 -14.66 -19.45
C ASN A 16 24.89 -14.92 -20.61
N LEU A 17 26.18 -15.01 -20.27
CA LEU A 17 27.24 -15.23 -21.23
C LEU A 17 27.46 -16.71 -21.50
N ASN A 18 27.86 -17.05 -22.72
CA ASN A 18 28.49 -18.34 -23.02
C ASN A 18 30.02 -18.25 -22.85
N ASP A 19 30.72 -19.38 -22.88
CA ASP A 19 32.17 -19.41 -22.67
C ASP A 19 32.95 -18.63 -23.75
N THR A 20 32.38 -18.49 -24.96
CA THR A 20 32.96 -17.70 -26.04
C THR A 20 32.93 -16.20 -25.73
N LEU A 21 31.75 -15.71 -25.32
CA LEU A 21 31.58 -14.31 -24.95
C LEU A 21 32.39 -13.94 -23.69
N LEU A 22 32.39 -14.85 -22.70
CA LEU A 22 33.20 -14.65 -21.50
C LEU A 22 34.71 -14.63 -21.83
N ALA A 23 35.19 -15.46 -22.78
CA ALA A 23 36.58 -15.41 -23.26
C ALA A 23 36.91 -14.08 -23.90
N VAL A 24 36.01 -13.54 -24.75
CA VAL A 24 36.18 -12.22 -25.38
C VAL A 24 36.25 -11.14 -24.30
N GLU A 25 35.36 -11.14 -23.35
CA GLU A 25 35.36 -10.16 -22.24
C GLU A 25 36.62 -10.23 -21.42
N LEU A 26 37.18 -11.39 -21.17
CA LEU A 26 38.45 -11.56 -20.44
C LEU A 26 39.68 -11.36 -21.32
N GLY A 27 39.55 -11.05 -22.62
CA GLY A 27 40.64 -10.88 -23.56
C GLY A 27 41.41 -12.19 -23.83
N ILE A 28 40.68 -13.32 -23.90
CA ILE A 28 41.24 -14.64 -24.11
C ILE A 28 40.93 -15.10 -25.55
N LYS A 29 41.96 -15.60 -26.26
CA LYS A 29 41.78 -16.07 -27.65
C LYS A 29 41.09 -17.44 -27.78
N SER A 30 41.02 -18.22 -26.70
CA SER A 30 40.49 -19.58 -26.73
C SER A 30 39.67 -19.91 -25.51
N THR A 31 38.48 -20.47 -25.70
CA THR A 31 37.58 -20.98 -24.66
C THR A 31 38.15 -22.13 -23.85
N GLY A 32 39.16 -22.84 -24.41
CA GLY A 32 39.88 -23.91 -23.69
C GLY A 32 40.49 -23.46 -22.40
N ASN A 33 40.98 -22.19 -22.34
CA ASN A 33 41.52 -21.62 -21.10
C ASN A 33 40.44 -21.49 -20.00
N ILE A 34 39.25 -21.08 -20.34
CA ILE A 34 38.13 -21.00 -19.40
C ILE A 34 37.79 -22.38 -18.82
N THR A 35 37.74 -23.40 -19.66
CA THR A 35 37.53 -24.79 -19.25
C THR A 35 38.61 -25.27 -18.31
N GLN A 36 39.90 -24.99 -18.60
CA GLN A 36 40.99 -25.39 -17.73
C GLN A 36 40.99 -24.63 -16.40
N TRP A 37 40.62 -23.34 -16.38
CA TRP A 37 40.52 -22.56 -15.14
C TRP A 37 39.33 -23.07 -14.27
N ARG A 38 38.22 -23.44 -14.91
CA ARG A 38 37.06 -24.06 -14.23
C ARG A 38 37.42 -25.38 -13.57
N LYS A 39 38.25 -26.19 -14.22
CA LYS A 39 38.75 -27.46 -13.68
C LYS A 39 39.87 -27.27 -12.66
N GLY A 40 40.46 -26.08 -12.55
CA GLY A 40 41.62 -25.82 -11.71
C GLY A 40 42.94 -26.36 -12.27
N GLU A 41 42.95 -26.81 -13.55
CA GLU A 41 44.13 -27.34 -14.23
C GLU A 41 45.19 -26.26 -14.48
N THR A 42 44.75 -25.03 -14.75
CA THR A 42 45.63 -23.87 -14.93
C THR A 42 45.06 -22.67 -14.18
N LYS A 43 45.85 -21.63 -13.98
CA LYS A 43 45.43 -20.36 -13.35
C LYS A 43 45.47 -19.24 -14.41
N PRO A 44 44.53 -18.26 -14.31
CA PRO A 44 44.60 -17.07 -15.15
C PRO A 44 45.88 -16.28 -14.87
N SER A 45 46.41 -15.56 -15.86
CA SER A 45 47.46 -14.56 -15.64
C SER A 45 46.95 -13.48 -14.66
N LYS A 46 47.88 -12.76 -14.05
CA LYS A 46 47.56 -11.71 -13.06
C LYS A 46 46.53 -10.70 -13.60
N ASP A 47 46.72 -10.22 -14.83
CA ASP A 47 45.84 -9.22 -15.44
C ASP A 47 44.42 -9.78 -15.70
N ARG A 48 44.31 -11.02 -16.15
CA ARG A 48 43.04 -11.70 -16.40
C ARG A 48 42.34 -12.01 -15.09
N TYR A 49 43.08 -12.39 -14.06
CA TYR A 49 42.51 -12.58 -12.72
C TYR A 49 41.97 -11.27 -12.16
N ILE A 50 42.68 -10.16 -12.30
CA ILE A 50 42.21 -8.82 -11.87
C ILE A 50 40.90 -8.47 -12.59
N LYS A 51 40.86 -8.68 -13.92
CA LYS A 51 39.64 -8.38 -14.70
C LYS A 51 38.47 -9.26 -14.32
N LEU A 52 38.66 -10.58 -14.18
CA LEU A 52 37.63 -11.49 -13.71
C LEU A 52 37.14 -11.11 -12.30
N LYS A 53 38.06 -10.77 -11.41
CA LYS A 53 37.74 -10.34 -10.06
C LYS A 53 36.92 -9.04 -10.05
N ALA A 54 37.26 -8.06 -10.88
CA ALA A 54 36.49 -6.82 -11.01
C ALA A 54 35.04 -7.07 -11.48
N MET A 55 34.89 -7.92 -12.51
CA MET A 55 33.54 -8.32 -12.99
C MET A 55 32.76 -9.06 -11.91
N TYR A 56 33.42 -9.94 -11.17
CA TYR A 56 32.80 -10.66 -10.05
C TYR A 56 32.36 -9.71 -8.91
N ASP A 57 33.24 -8.79 -8.52
CA ASP A 57 32.95 -7.82 -7.46
C ASP A 57 31.79 -6.89 -7.87
N GLU A 58 31.70 -6.50 -9.15
CA GLU A 58 30.57 -5.78 -9.71
C GLU A 58 29.26 -6.58 -9.62
N VAL A 59 29.27 -7.84 -10.07
CA VAL A 59 28.12 -8.75 -9.98
C VAL A 59 27.65 -8.89 -8.52
N MET A 60 28.57 -9.06 -7.60
CA MET A 60 28.25 -9.20 -6.17
C MET A 60 27.69 -7.91 -5.59
N SER A 61 28.20 -6.75 -5.99
CA SER A 61 27.67 -5.44 -5.61
C SER A 61 26.23 -5.26 -6.12
N LEU A 62 25.98 -5.61 -7.39
CA LEU A 62 24.63 -5.54 -7.99
C LEU A 62 23.67 -6.52 -7.33
N LYS A 63 24.11 -7.77 -7.05
CA LYS A 63 23.29 -8.76 -6.33
C LYS A 63 22.98 -8.33 -4.90
N ASN A 64 23.92 -7.68 -4.21
CA ASN A 64 23.70 -7.17 -2.85
C ASN A 64 22.75 -5.98 -2.88
N ARG A 65 22.89 -5.03 -3.81
CA ARG A 65 21.91 -3.94 -4.03
C ARG A 65 20.54 -4.50 -4.39
N ALA A 66 20.46 -5.50 -5.27
CA ALA A 66 19.19 -6.15 -5.59
C ALA A 66 18.59 -6.86 -4.37
N LYS A 67 19.41 -7.46 -3.50
CA LYS A 67 18.94 -8.03 -2.23
C LYS A 67 18.49 -6.97 -1.24
N GLU A 68 19.19 -5.84 -1.16
CA GLU A 68 18.79 -4.69 -0.34
C GLU A 68 17.49 -4.09 -0.86
N VAL A 69 17.34 -3.92 -2.18
CA VAL A 69 16.10 -3.48 -2.84
C VAL A 69 15.00 -4.53 -2.65
N VAL A 70 15.30 -5.82 -2.81
CA VAL A 70 14.31 -6.91 -2.55
C VAL A 70 14.02 -7.06 -1.05
N GLN A 71 14.96 -6.80 -0.16
CA GLN A 71 14.68 -6.69 1.28
C GLN A 71 13.92 -5.42 1.62
N GLU A 72 14.22 -4.30 1.00
CA GLU A 72 13.38 -3.11 1.06
C GLU A 72 12.03 -3.35 0.38
N GLU A 73 11.96 -4.03 -0.75
CA GLU A 73 10.70 -4.42 -1.41
C GLU A 73 9.98 -5.60 -0.74
N LEU A 74 10.65 -6.50 -0.03
CA LEU A 74 10.01 -7.50 0.85
C LEU A 74 9.60 -6.90 2.20
N PHE A 75 10.33 -5.91 2.71
CA PHE A 75 9.91 -5.11 3.87
C PHE A 75 8.91 -4.01 3.49
N TYR A 76 8.99 -3.48 2.25
CA TYR A 76 8.09 -2.47 1.75
C TYR A 76 7.28 -2.96 0.55
N GLY A 77 7.36 -4.27 0.21
CA GLY A 77 6.68 -4.98 -0.88
C GLY A 77 6.38 -4.11 -2.10
N CYS A 78 6.12 -4.63 -3.24
CA CYS A 78 5.39 -3.91 -4.29
C CYS A 78 4.04 -3.45 -3.71
N ARG A 79 4.07 -2.42 -2.85
CA ARG A 79 2.88 -1.85 -2.25
C ARG A 79 2.11 -1.21 -3.37
N LYS A 80 1.04 -1.84 -3.72
CA LYS A 80 -0.01 -1.07 -4.35
C LYS A 80 -0.23 0.15 -3.45
N PRO A 81 -0.46 1.34 -4.00
CA PRO A 81 -0.53 2.58 -3.21
C PRO A 81 -1.47 2.54 -1.98
N TYR A 82 -2.32 1.51 -1.90
CA TYR A 82 -3.29 1.27 -0.83
C TYR A 82 -2.85 0.18 0.18
N GLU A 83 -1.69 -0.48 -0.01
CA GLU A 83 -1.20 -1.46 0.96
C GLU A 83 -0.49 -0.76 2.11
N VAL A 84 -1.01 -1.01 3.30
CA VAL A 84 -0.47 -0.46 4.55
C VAL A 84 0.76 -1.25 4.96
N GLY A 85 1.91 -0.60 5.01
CA GLY A 85 3.14 -1.26 5.41
C GLY A 85 3.41 -1.19 6.91
N ILE A 86 4.35 -2.01 7.36
CA ILE A 86 4.78 -2.03 8.75
C ILE A 86 5.50 -0.70 9.08
N PRO A 87 5.09 0.02 10.13
CA PRO A 87 5.74 1.26 10.52
C PRO A 87 7.16 1.03 11.03
N LYS A 88 8.00 2.06 10.95
CA LYS A 88 9.34 2.02 11.54
C LYS A 88 9.26 2.19 13.05
N VAL A 89 10.12 1.48 13.79
CA VAL A 89 10.28 1.68 15.23
C VAL A 89 10.61 3.15 15.53
N GLY A 90 9.95 3.70 16.52
CA GLY A 90 10.02 5.14 16.87
C GLY A 90 9.01 6.03 16.13
N THR A 91 8.25 5.50 15.16
CA THR A 91 7.18 6.27 14.52
C THR A 91 6.09 6.63 15.54
N VAL A 92 5.68 7.88 15.53
CA VAL A 92 4.62 8.41 16.38
C VAL A 92 3.30 8.31 15.64
N PHE A 93 2.29 7.82 16.32
CA PHE A 93 0.92 7.75 15.86
C PHE A 93 -0.04 8.33 16.91
N TYR A 94 -1.27 8.58 16.46
CA TYR A 94 -2.39 8.99 17.30
C TYR A 94 -3.49 7.92 17.20
N TYR A 95 -3.74 7.26 18.32
CA TYR A 95 -4.72 6.17 18.42
C TYR A 95 -6.07 6.71 18.88
N MET A 96 -7.12 6.25 18.22
CA MET A 96 -8.49 6.56 18.62
C MET A 96 -9.03 5.47 19.55
N HIS A 97 -9.38 5.87 20.77
CA HIS A 97 -10.05 5.01 21.72
C HIS A 97 -11.55 4.89 21.42
N HIS A 98 -12.12 3.74 21.77
CA HIS A 98 -13.56 3.50 21.67
C HIS A 98 -14.41 4.46 22.48
N ASN A 99 -13.86 5.10 23.52
CA ASN A 99 -14.54 6.14 24.31
C ASN A 99 -14.50 7.54 23.65
N GLY A 100 -13.88 7.66 22.49
CA GLY A 100 -13.77 8.91 21.74
C GLY A 100 -12.60 9.81 22.14
N GLY A 101 -11.64 9.29 22.92
CA GLY A 101 -10.38 9.95 23.18
C GLY A 101 -9.35 9.69 22.07
N VAL A 102 -8.36 10.58 21.96
CA VAL A 102 -7.19 10.39 21.09
C VAL A 102 -5.95 10.35 21.98
N GLU A 103 -5.12 9.34 21.81
CA GLU A 103 -3.89 9.14 22.56
C GLU A 103 -2.68 9.07 21.63
N LYS A 104 -1.58 9.72 22.03
CA LYS A 104 -0.31 9.63 21.34
C LYS A 104 0.40 8.33 21.70
N VAL A 105 0.72 7.52 20.71
CA VAL A 105 1.44 6.25 20.86
C VAL A 105 2.71 6.25 20.01
N VAL A 106 3.75 5.57 20.50
CA VAL A 106 5.01 5.42 19.77
C VAL A 106 5.20 3.94 19.47
N TYR A 107 5.42 3.59 18.22
CA TYR A 107 5.71 2.21 17.85
C TYR A 107 7.07 1.75 18.40
N LYS A 108 7.08 0.67 19.18
CA LYS A 108 8.27 0.07 19.80
C LYS A 108 8.28 -1.43 19.52
N GLU A 109 9.46 -2.03 19.41
CA GLU A 109 9.62 -3.49 19.16
C GLU A 109 8.99 -4.39 20.22
N ASN A 110 8.85 -3.91 21.47
CA ASN A 110 8.37 -4.70 22.62
C ASN A 110 6.92 -4.36 23.01
N ILE A 111 6.19 -3.60 22.21
CA ILE A 111 4.74 -3.41 22.39
C ILE A 111 4.07 -4.71 21.92
N ASP A 112 2.88 -4.98 22.47
CA ASP A 112 1.98 -5.99 21.93
C ASP A 112 1.78 -5.73 20.43
N GLN A 113 2.66 -6.36 19.63
CA GLN A 113 2.77 -6.12 18.20
C GLN A 113 1.46 -6.47 17.49
N GLU A 114 0.74 -7.46 17.99
CA GLU A 114 -0.53 -7.90 17.40
C GLU A 114 -1.60 -6.82 17.58
N LEU A 115 -1.76 -6.30 18.80
CA LEU A 115 -2.75 -5.25 19.06
C LEU A 115 -2.44 -3.97 18.30
N PHE A 116 -1.16 -3.55 18.28
CA PHE A 116 -0.73 -2.37 17.56
C PHE A 116 -0.93 -2.53 16.05
N MET A 117 -0.51 -3.68 15.49
CA MET A 117 -0.67 -3.95 14.06
C MET A 117 -2.14 -4.06 13.66
N ASN A 118 -3.00 -4.65 14.48
CA ASN A 118 -4.43 -4.67 14.24
C ASN A 118 -5.02 -3.25 14.20
N ALA A 119 -4.63 -2.38 15.14
CA ALA A 119 -5.04 -0.96 15.12
C ALA A 119 -4.52 -0.21 13.90
N TYR A 120 -3.26 -0.47 13.49
CA TYR A 120 -2.64 0.13 12.32
C TYR A 120 -3.33 -0.32 11.02
N LEU A 121 -3.50 -1.62 10.84
CA LEU A 121 -4.14 -2.19 9.63
C LEU A 121 -5.64 -1.87 9.54
N SER A 122 -6.31 -1.67 10.67
CA SER A 122 -7.71 -1.23 10.69
C SER A 122 -7.91 0.27 10.46
N GLY A 123 -6.81 1.04 10.32
CA GLY A 123 -6.86 2.48 10.12
C GLY A 123 -7.20 3.30 11.38
N ASN A 124 -7.01 2.72 12.58
CA ASN A 124 -7.23 3.40 13.86
C ASN A 124 -5.99 4.19 14.36
N LEU A 125 -4.87 4.12 13.62
CA LEU A 125 -3.68 4.90 13.89
C LEU A 125 -3.49 5.96 12.81
N HIS A 126 -3.32 7.20 13.23
CA HIS A 126 -3.19 8.38 12.38
C HIS A 126 -1.83 9.05 12.57
N ASN A 127 -1.36 9.75 11.54
CA ASN A 127 -0.06 10.43 11.62
C ASN A 127 -0.11 11.72 12.44
N THR A 128 -1.29 12.35 12.53
CA THR A 128 -1.50 13.58 13.31
C THR A 128 -2.71 13.44 14.22
N GLU A 129 -2.72 14.27 15.28
CA GLU A 129 -3.85 14.33 16.21
C GLU A 129 -5.11 14.88 15.53
N GLU A 130 -4.94 15.80 14.60
CA GLU A 130 -6.01 16.40 13.81
C GLU A 130 -6.69 15.36 12.91
N GLU A 131 -5.89 14.51 12.24
CA GLU A 131 -6.44 13.40 11.44
C GLU A 131 -7.25 12.44 12.31
N ALA A 132 -6.74 12.05 13.48
CA ALA A 132 -7.44 11.19 14.41
C ALA A 132 -8.77 11.80 14.88
N LYS A 133 -8.75 13.08 15.27
CA LYS A 133 -9.95 13.82 15.68
C LYS A 133 -10.96 13.98 14.54
N GLN A 134 -10.48 14.21 13.32
CA GLN A 134 -11.32 14.31 12.14
C GLN A 134 -12.01 12.99 11.85
N LYS A 135 -11.24 11.91 11.85
CA LYS A 135 -11.79 10.55 11.64
C LYS A 135 -12.84 10.21 12.69
N LEU A 136 -12.59 10.57 13.96
CA LEU A 136 -13.55 10.36 15.03
C LEU A 136 -14.86 11.13 14.80
N ARG A 137 -14.80 12.38 14.31
CA ARG A 137 -15.99 13.17 13.95
C ARG A 137 -16.77 12.51 12.81
N GLU A 138 -16.06 12.05 11.77
CA GLU A 138 -16.68 11.31 10.65
C GLU A 138 -17.40 10.05 11.12
N ASP A 139 -16.75 9.23 11.95
CA ASP A 139 -17.33 7.98 12.43
C ASP A 139 -18.58 8.22 13.33
N LYS A 140 -18.53 9.25 14.16
CA LYS A 140 -19.68 9.66 14.97
C LYS A 140 -20.86 10.14 14.12
N LEU A 141 -20.58 10.95 13.10
CA LEU A 141 -21.61 11.41 12.16
C LEU A 141 -22.21 10.25 11.38
N LEU A 142 -21.40 9.37 10.81
CA LEU A 142 -21.89 8.19 10.08
C LEU A 142 -22.71 7.26 10.96
N PHE A 143 -22.34 7.11 12.23
CA PHE A 143 -23.13 6.34 13.19
C PHE A 143 -24.48 7.00 13.47
N LYS A 144 -24.55 8.32 13.70
CA LYS A 144 -25.82 9.05 13.86
C LYS A 144 -26.71 8.89 12.63
N ILE A 145 -26.15 9.10 11.44
CA ILE A 145 -26.86 8.92 10.17
C ILE A 145 -27.45 7.52 10.06
N LYS A 146 -26.63 6.49 10.36
CA LYS A 146 -27.08 5.10 10.32
C LYS A 146 -28.30 4.88 11.25
N LYS A 147 -28.23 5.38 12.49
CA LYS A 147 -29.30 5.25 13.47
C LYS A 147 -30.58 5.95 13.02
N TRP A 148 -30.44 7.18 12.55
CA TRP A 148 -31.57 7.95 12.05
C TRP A 148 -32.25 7.25 10.86
N VAL A 149 -31.46 6.72 9.93
CA VAL A 149 -31.99 5.97 8.76
C VAL A 149 -32.74 4.69 9.22
N GLU A 150 -32.18 3.96 10.18
CA GLU A 150 -32.85 2.79 10.77
C GLU A 150 -34.22 3.18 11.37
N GLU A 151 -34.32 4.32 12.04
CA GLU A 151 -35.56 4.83 12.63
C GLU A 151 -36.57 5.28 11.55
N GLN A 152 -36.12 5.99 10.50
CA GLN A 152 -37.01 6.52 9.47
C GLN A 152 -37.50 5.47 8.47
N GLN A 153 -36.71 4.45 8.20
CA GLN A 153 -36.96 3.48 7.13
C GLN A 153 -37.25 2.07 7.64
N GLY A 154 -37.00 1.80 8.91
CA GLY A 154 -37.11 0.45 9.47
C GLY A 154 -36.26 -0.56 8.72
N ASP A 155 -36.86 -1.69 8.40
CA ASP A 155 -36.15 -2.78 7.67
C ASP A 155 -36.06 -2.57 6.15
N TRP A 156 -36.51 -1.43 5.64
CA TRP A 156 -36.43 -1.18 4.21
C TRP A 156 -34.98 -1.11 3.72
N LYS A 157 -34.71 -1.81 2.63
CA LYS A 157 -33.40 -1.81 1.93
C LYS A 157 -33.63 -1.64 0.43
N PRO A 158 -32.72 -0.94 -0.27
CA PRO A 158 -32.83 -0.82 -1.72
C PRO A 158 -32.66 -2.19 -2.37
N ASN A 159 -33.56 -2.51 -3.30
CA ASN A 159 -33.40 -3.69 -4.15
C ASN A 159 -32.52 -3.30 -5.36
N TRP A 160 -31.27 -3.70 -5.31
CA TRP A 160 -30.28 -3.40 -6.35
C TRP A 160 -30.55 -4.12 -7.69
N ARG A 161 -31.41 -5.13 -7.69
CA ARG A 161 -31.80 -5.85 -8.92
C ARG A 161 -33.05 -5.25 -9.58
N ASP A 162 -33.74 -4.37 -8.89
CA ASP A 162 -34.95 -3.71 -9.39
C ASP A 162 -34.55 -2.38 -10.04
N THR A 163 -34.56 -2.35 -11.37
CA THR A 163 -34.27 -1.17 -12.18
C THR A 163 -35.42 -0.16 -12.20
N TYR A 164 -36.59 -0.49 -11.65
CA TYR A 164 -37.72 0.43 -11.53
C TYR A 164 -37.81 1.06 -10.14
N GLN A 165 -37.10 0.50 -9.15
CA GLN A 165 -37.06 1.09 -7.82
C GLN A 165 -36.15 2.34 -7.83
N LEU A 166 -36.76 3.50 -7.64
CA LEU A 166 -36.02 4.76 -7.51
C LEU A 166 -35.22 4.76 -6.21
N LYS A 167 -33.93 4.99 -6.33
CA LYS A 167 -32.96 5.07 -5.23
C LYS A 167 -32.56 6.54 -5.06
N ARG A 168 -32.76 7.04 -3.86
CA ARG A 168 -32.49 8.45 -3.53
C ARG A 168 -31.27 8.55 -2.63
N SER A 169 -30.40 9.47 -2.92
CA SER A 169 -29.23 9.79 -2.10
C SER A 169 -28.85 11.25 -2.27
N ILE A 170 -27.73 11.62 -1.69
CA ILE A 170 -27.17 12.95 -1.83
C ILE A 170 -25.77 12.90 -2.46
N TYR A 171 -25.40 13.96 -3.13
CA TYR A 171 -24.02 14.25 -3.52
C TYR A 171 -23.67 15.68 -3.18
N TYR A 172 -22.38 15.97 -3.04
CA TYR A 172 -21.92 17.31 -2.76
C TYR A 172 -21.44 17.99 -4.06
N ASN A 173 -22.03 19.16 -4.35
CA ASN A 173 -21.63 19.99 -5.47
C ASN A 173 -20.60 21.01 -4.99
N TYR A 174 -19.33 20.78 -5.31
CA TYR A 174 -18.22 21.67 -4.93
C TYR A 174 -18.31 23.07 -5.55
N LYS A 175 -18.95 23.22 -6.71
CA LYS A 175 -19.07 24.52 -7.38
C LYS A 175 -19.98 25.47 -6.61
N ASP A 176 -21.08 24.94 -6.12
CA ASP A 176 -22.14 25.73 -5.49
C ASP A 176 -22.13 25.60 -3.97
N ASN A 177 -21.18 24.81 -3.42
CA ASN A 177 -21.07 24.49 -1.99
C ASN A 177 -22.38 23.98 -1.39
N THR A 178 -23.09 23.10 -2.12
CA THR A 178 -24.42 22.60 -1.75
C THR A 178 -24.50 21.09 -1.78
N LEU A 179 -25.37 20.55 -0.94
CA LEU A 179 -25.81 19.16 -1.04
C LEU A 179 -26.98 19.10 -2.02
N CYS A 180 -26.85 18.25 -3.02
CA CYS A 180 -27.85 18.01 -4.04
C CYS A 180 -28.43 16.63 -3.90
N GLN A 181 -29.70 16.51 -4.27
CA GLN A 181 -30.39 15.22 -4.38
C GLN A 181 -29.95 14.50 -5.65
N ILE A 182 -29.76 13.19 -5.56
CA ILE A 182 -29.64 12.29 -6.69
C ILE A 182 -30.77 11.28 -6.65
N ASN A 183 -31.45 11.15 -7.77
CA ASN A 183 -32.51 10.17 -7.98
C ASN A 183 -32.07 9.25 -9.10
N ASP A 184 -31.73 8.01 -8.79
CA ASP A 184 -31.16 7.08 -9.74
C ASP A 184 -31.91 5.75 -9.72
N PHE A 185 -32.04 5.15 -10.90
CA PHE A 185 -32.54 3.80 -11.08
C PHE A 185 -31.41 2.79 -11.22
N ASP A 186 -30.17 3.27 -11.45
CA ASP A 186 -29.01 2.41 -11.69
C ASP A 186 -28.58 1.62 -10.45
N CYS A 187 -28.00 0.47 -10.74
CA CYS A 187 -27.73 -0.57 -9.75
C CYS A 187 -26.36 -0.47 -9.08
N THR A 188 -25.55 0.54 -9.44
CA THR A 188 -24.18 0.66 -8.95
C THR A 188 -23.97 1.96 -8.21
N TYR A 189 -23.97 1.86 -6.88
CA TYR A 189 -23.65 2.98 -6.03
C TYR A 189 -22.66 2.57 -4.95
N ILE A 190 -21.51 3.23 -4.93
CA ILE A 190 -20.50 3.06 -3.88
C ILE A 190 -20.37 4.40 -3.16
N SER A 191 -21.07 4.55 -2.05
CA SER A 191 -20.99 5.74 -1.22
C SER A 191 -21.12 5.39 0.26
N LYS A 192 -20.60 6.26 1.12
CA LYS A 192 -20.81 6.21 2.56
C LYS A 192 -22.21 6.75 2.94
N MET A 193 -22.90 7.44 2.02
CA MET A 193 -24.21 8.02 2.27
C MET A 193 -25.31 6.98 2.09
N PRO A 194 -26.41 7.07 2.86
CA PRO A 194 -27.50 6.12 2.77
C PRO A 194 -28.31 6.28 1.48
N ILE A 195 -28.95 5.21 1.07
CA ILE A 195 -30.02 5.26 0.09
C ILE A 195 -31.33 5.40 0.84
N LEU A 196 -32.14 6.37 0.43
CA LEU A 196 -33.36 6.75 1.11
C LEU A 196 -34.59 6.33 0.30
N LYS A 197 -35.66 5.95 1.03
CA LYS A 197 -36.84 5.32 0.46
C LYS A 197 -37.73 6.32 -0.29
N THR A 198 -37.92 7.53 0.27
CA THR A 198 -38.82 8.55 -0.28
C THR A 198 -38.16 9.91 -0.36
N SER A 199 -38.80 10.83 -1.10
CA SER A 199 -38.32 12.21 -1.20
C SER A 199 -38.46 12.96 0.12
N GLU A 200 -39.52 12.70 0.86
CA GLU A 200 -39.78 13.34 2.16
C GLU A 200 -38.69 12.94 3.19
N ILE A 201 -38.28 11.67 3.21
CA ILE A 201 -37.16 11.22 4.07
C ILE A 201 -35.83 11.86 3.61
N LEU A 202 -35.63 12.03 2.31
CA LEU A 202 -34.43 12.69 1.79
C LEU A 202 -34.39 14.18 2.17
N GLU A 203 -35.51 14.89 2.11
CA GLU A 203 -35.59 16.30 2.52
C GLU A 203 -35.31 16.44 4.02
N GLN A 204 -35.92 15.62 4.86
CA GLN A 204 -35.65 15.58 6.31
C GLN A 204 -34.19 15.23 6.62
N PHE A 205 -33.60 14.32 5.86
CA PHE A 205 -32.18 13.97 6.01
C PHE A 205 -31.26 15.14 5.72
N ILE A 206 -31.54 15.91 4.67
CA ILE A 206 -30.75 17.10 4.33
C ILE A 206 -30.94 18.19 5.38
N GLU A 207 -32.17 18.39 5.88
CA GLU A 207 -32.45 19.34 6.95
C GLU A 207 -31.72 19.01 8.25
N GLU A 208 -31.71 17.73 8.65
CA GLU A 208 -31.09 17.26 9.90
C GLU A 208 -29.57 17.22 9.84
N PHE A 209 -28.99 16.73 8.76
CA PHE A 209 -27.58 16.41 8.68
C PHE A 209 -26.79 17.27 7.68
N GLY A 210 -27.45 18.07 6.84
CA GLY A 210 -26.80 18.72 5.73
C GLY A 210 -25.62 19.58 6.10
N GLU A 211 -25.72 20.40 7.13
CA GLU A 211 -24.62 21.27 7.58
C GLU A 211 -23.50 20.47 8.24
N GLU A 212 -23.84 19.47 9.10
CA GLU A 212 -22.82 18.62 9.74
C GLU A 212 -22.05 17.77 8.69
N ILE A 213 -22.74 17.31 7.64
CA ILE A 213 -22.13 16.59 6.51
C ILE A 213 -21.12 17.49 5.77
N LYS A 214 -21.48 18.73 5.44
CA LYS A 214 -20.58 19.68 4.77
C LYS A 214 -19.33 19.93 5.62
N GLU A 215 -19.51 20.25 6.90
CA GLU A 215 -18.41 20.54 7.79
C GLU A 215 -17.47 19.36 8.01
N VAL A 216 -18.04 18.16 8.25
CA VAL A 216 -17.27 17.00 8.69
C VAL A 216 -16.69 16.23 7.49
N LEU A 217 -17.44 16.05 6.41
CA LEU A 217 -17.01 15.18 5.31
C LEU A 217 -16.38 15.95 4.15
N PHE A 218 -16.75 17.21 3.93
CA PHE A 218 -16.25 17.99 2.79
C PHE A 218 -15.34 19.14 3.18
N LYS A 219 -15.19 19.46 4.48
CA LYS A 219 -14.29 20.50 4.99
C LYS A 219 -14.46 21.86 4.29
N CYS A 220 -15.70 22.24 4.11
CA CYS A 220 -16.06 23.51 3.49
C CYS A 220 -16.27 24.62 4.54
#